data_b28a6c91eccecb6b63ed9b64dbd782ea
#
_entry.id   b28a6c91eccecb6b63ed9b64dbd782ea
#
_cell.length_a   1.000
_cell.length_b   1.000
_cell.length_c   1.000
_cell.angle_alpha   90.00
_cell.angle_beta   90.00
_cell.angle_gamma   90.00
#
_symmetry.space_group_name_H-M   'P 1'
#
loop_
_entity.id
_entity.type
_entity.pdbx_description
1 polymer ?
#
loop_
_entity_poly.entity_id
_entity_poly.type
_entity_poly.pdbx_seq_one_letter_code
_entity_poly.pdbx_strand_id
1 'polypeptide(L)'
;MLKYAHENGCEWDEWVCTNASKNDNLEMLKYAHENGCPWDRWVCDNAAENNNLEILKYAHENRCPWNEWVCMNASKNNNLEMLKYAHENGCPWSKWVCEHASNNNNLDILKYAHENGCPWSKWVCEHASNNNNLDMLKYAHENGCEWNGWVCDNVSKNNNLEMLKYAHENGCP
;
A
#
# COMPACT_ATOMS: atom_id res chain seq x y z
N MET A 1 25.50 -6.29 -19.68
CA MET A 1 25.38 -7.75 -19.91
C MET A 1 24.10 -8.11 -20.66
N LEU A 2 22.93 -7.57 -20.28
CA LEU A 2 21.64 -7.92 -20.93
C LEU A 2 21.61 -7.57 -22.43
N LYS A 3 22.07 -6.37 -22.82
CA LYS A 3 22.19 -5.97 -24.23
C LYS A 3 23.00 -6.96 -25.05
N TYR A 4 24.17 -7.36 -24.55
CA TYR A 4 25.03 -8.33 -25.19
C TYR A 4 24.33 -9.70 -25.37
N ALA A 5 23.62 -10.18 -24.36
CA ALA A 5 22.87 -11.43 -24.44
C ALA A 5 21.79 -11.37 -25.53
N HIS A 6 21.01 -10.28 -25.54
CA HIS A 6 19.99 -10.09 -26.57
C HIS A 6 20.53 -9.98 -27.99
N GLU A 7 21.57 -9.16 -28.17
CA GLU A 7 22.25 -8.99 -29.48
C GLU A 7 22.87 -10.31 -30.00
N ASN A 8 23.11 -11.26 -29.11
CA ASN A 8 23.61 -12.60 -29.45
C ASN A 8 22.52 -13.68 -29.47
N GLY A 9 21.25 -13.31 -29.56
CA GLY A 9 20.13 -14.20 -29.80
C GLY A 9 19.60 -14.94 -28.56
N CYS A 10 19.88 -14.47 -27.35
CA CYS A 10 19.18 -14.99 -26.18
C CYS A 10 17.69 -14.62 -26.25
N GLU A 11 16.84 -15.63 -26.19
CA GLU A 11 15.39 -15.43 -26.08
C GLU A 11 15.04 -14.83 -24.70
N TRP A 12 14.07 -13.93 -24.70
CA TRP A 12 13.56 -13.31 -23.49
C TRP A 12 12.19 -13.87 -23.10
N ASP A 13 12.04 -14.09 -21.82
CA ASP A 13 10.77 -14.39 -21.18
C ASP A 13 10.37 -13.25 -20.23
N GLU A 14 9.20 -13.37 -19.63
CA GLU A 14 8.66 -12.37 -18.68
C GLU A 14 9.55 -12.15 -17.44
N TRP A 15 10.42 -13.08 -17.12
CA TRP A 15 11.33 -12.97 -15.99
C TRP A 15 12.39 -11.89 -16.16
N VAL A 16 12.74 -11.53 -17.40
CA VAL A 16 13.72 -10.47 -17.67
C VAL A 16 13.18 -9.13 -17.19
N CYS A 17 11.95 -8.75 -17.56
CA CYS A 17 11.30 -7.54 -17.12
C CYS A 17 10.96 -7.59 -15.63
N THR A 18 10.47 -8.72 -15.12
CA THR A 18 10.19 -8.95 -13.70
C THR A 18 11.43 -8.78 -12.84
N ASN A 19 12.57 -9.36 -13.23
CA ASN A 19 13.82 -9.20 -12.51
C ASN A 19 14.39 -7.78 -12.61
N ALA A 20 14.21 -7.09 -13.74
CA ALA A 20 14.61 -5.69 -13.87
C ALA A 20 13.87 -4.81 -12.86
N SER A 21 12.56 -4.99 -12.73
CA SER A 21 11.74 -4.28 -11.73
C SER A 21 12.12 -4.68 -10.30
N LYS A 22 12.30 -5.98 -10.04
CA LYS A 22 12.70 -6.49 -8.72
C LYS A 22 14.04 -5.94 -8.23
N ASN A 23 14.96 -5.67 -9.16
CA ASN A 23 16.28 -5.11 -8.86
C ASN A 23 16.35 -3.59 -9.03
N ASP A 24 15.20 -2.89 -9.08
CA ASP A 24 15.11 -1.43 -9.24
C ASP A 24 15.86 -0.87 -10.45
N ASN A 25 15.97 -1.65 -11.52
CA ASN A 25 16.75 -1.27 -12.69
C ASN A 25 15.83 -0.78 -13.83
N LEU A 26 15.46 0.51 -13.77
CA LEU A 26 14.61 1.14 -14.78
C LEU A 26 15.22 1.12 -16.18
N GLU A 27 16.54 1.34 -16.31
CA GLU A 27 17.20 1.32 -17.63
C GLU A 27 17.12 -0.06 -18.27
N MET A 28 17.31 -1.11 -17.47
CA MET A 28 17.20 -2.49 -17.93
C MET A 28 15.75 -2.81 -18.31
N LEU A 29 14.78 -2.37 -17.50
CA LEU A 29 13.35 -2.56 -17.77
C LEU A 29 12.93 -1.89 -19.08
N LYS A 30 13.33 -0.62 -19.27
CA LYS A 30 13.07 0.13 -20.51
C LYS A 30 13.65 -0.60 -21.73
N TYR A 31 14.94 -0.94 -21.66
CA TYR A 31 15.60 -1.62 -22.76
C TYR A 31 14.94 -2.97 -23.10
N ALA A 32 14.61 -3.79 -22.10
CA ALA A 32 13.95 -5.07 -22.33
C ALA A 32 12.57 -4.88 -22.99
N HIS A 33 11.75 -3.99 -22.43
CA HIS A 33 10.40 -3.75 -22.94
C HIS A 33 10.40 -3.16 -24.36
N GLU A 34 11.21 -2.16 -24.64
CA GLU A 34 11.34 -1.51 -25.96
C GLU A 34 11.83 -2.48 -27.06
N ASN A 35 12.51 -3.55 -26.67
CA ASN A 35 12.95 -4.62 -27.57
C ASN A 35 12.06 -5.87 -27.54
N GLY A 36 10.81 -5.71 -27.06
CA GLY A 36 9.77 -6.74 -27.18
C GLY A 36 9.76 -7.82 -26.10
N CYS A 37 10.49 -7.62 -25.00
CA CYS A 37 10.39 -8.53 -23.86
C CYS A 37 8.96 -8.49 -23.27
N PRO A 38 8.28 -9.64 -23.13
CA PRO A 38 6.99 -9.69 -22.50
C PRO A 38 7.10 -9.35 -21.01
N TRP A 39 6.02 -8.82 -20.45
CA TRP A 39 5.89 -8.60 -19.03
C TRP A 39 4.48 -8.89 -18.52
N ASP A 40 4.35 -9.05 -17.22
CA ASP A 40 3.12 -9.28 -16.53
C ASP A 40 2.99 -8.37 -15.30
N ARG A 41 1.94 -8.58 -14.50
CA ARG A 41 1.67 -7.78 -13.28
C ARG A 41 2.83 -7.73 -12.28
N TRP A 42 3.70 -8.74 -12.27
CA TRP A 42 4.81 -8.79 -11.31
C TRP A 42 5.78 -7.62 -11.45
N VAL A 43 5.83 -6.99 -12.63
CA VAL A 43 6.62 -5.76 -12.83
C VAL A 43 6.06 -4.63 -11.97
N CYS A 44 4.75 -4.40 -12.00
CA CYS A 44 4.10 -3.38 -11.17
C CYS A 44 4.11 -3.75 -9.67
N ASP A 45 3.88 -5.04 -9.35
CA ASP A 45 3.89 -5.53 -7.97
C ASP A 45 5.27 -5.34 -7.32
N ASN A 46 6.37 -5.71 -8.02
CA ASN A 46 7.75 -5.50 -7.55
C ASN A 46 8.10 -4.00 -7.44
N ALA A 47 7.68 -3.18 -8.41
CA ALA A 47 7.89 -1.73 -8.33
C ALA A 47 7.25 -1.13 -7.08
N ALA A 48 6.02 -1.56 -6.76
CA ALA A 48 5.32 -1.10 -5.57
C ALA A 48 5.94 -1.68 -4.28
N GLU A 49 6.36 -2.94 -4.28
CA GLU A 49 7.04 -3.57 -3.14
C GLU A 49 8.37 -2.87 -2.80
N ASN A 50 9.15 -2.53 -3.84
CA ASN A 50 10.41 -1.79 -3.71
C ASN A 50 10.21 -0.29 -3.47
N ASN A 51 8.97 0.18 -3.42
CA ASN A 51 8.64 1.60 -3.28
C ASN A 51 9.17 2.49 -4.42
N ASN A 52 9.30 1.93 -5.63
CA ASN A 52 9.82 2.64 -6.80
C ASN A 52 8.68 3.18 -7.69
N LEU A 53 8.29 4.42 -7.44
CA LEU A 53 7.21 5.09 -8.18
C LEU A 53 7.58 5.32 -9.65
N GLU A 54 8.85 5.52 -9.98
CA GLU A 54 9.29 5.79 -11.35
C GLU A 54 9.12 4.54 -12.23
N ILE A 55 9.53 3.37 -11.74
CA ILE A 55 9.29 2.09 -12.42
C ILE A 55 7.80 1.81 -12.54
N LEU A 56 7.02 2.06 -11.47
CA LEU A 56 5.57 1.84 -11.49
C LEU A 56 4.90 2.72 -12.56
N LYS A 57 5.24 4.01 -12.62
CA LYS A 57 4.72 4.94 -13.64
C LYS A 57 5.07 4.45 -15.05
N TYR A 58 6.33 4.14 -15.31
CA TYR A 58 6.76 3.63 -16.60
C TYR A 58 6.00 2.36 -17.01
N ALA A 59 5.89 1.39 -16.12
CA ALA A 59 5.20 0.14 -16.39
C ALA A 59 3.71 0.39 -16.71
N HIS A 60 3.02 1.17 -15.88
CA HIS A 60 1.60 1.48 -16.08
C HIS A 60 1.33 2.25 -17.37
N GLU A 61 2.10 3.29 -17.68
CA GLU A 61 1.99 4.09 -18.91
C GLU A 61 2.19 3.25 -20.17
N ASN A 62 2.96 2.15 -20.06
CA ASN A 62 3.16 1.17 -21.12
C ASN A 62 2.26 -0.08 -21.00
N ARG A 63 1.12 0.05 -20.28
CA ARG A 63 0.05 -0.95 -20.18
C ARG A 63 0.41 -2.25 -19.46
N CYS A 64 1.41 -2.22 -18.59
CA CYS A 64 1.63 -3.33 -17.67
C CYS A 64 0.40 -3.50 -16.77
N PRO A 65 -0.17 -4.71 -16.66
CA PRO A 65 -1.31 -4.92 -15.78
C PRO A 65 -0.91 -4.77 -14.31
N TRP A 66 -1.84 -4.35 -13.49
CA TRP A 66 -1.69 -4.28 -12.04
C TRP A 66 -2.96 -4.76 -11.31
N ASN A 67 -2.87 -4.91 -10.00
CA ASN A 67 -3.97 -5.30 -9.14
C ASN A 67 -3.86 -4.62 -7.77
N GLU A 68 -4.70 -5.01 -6.81
CA GLU A 68 -4.77 -4.45 -5.46
C GLU A 68 -3.44 -4.49 -4.67
N TRP A 69 -2.48 -5.34 -5.05
CA TRP A 69 -1.18 -5.42 -4.40
C TRP A 69 -0.39 -4.12 -4.52
N VAL A 70 -0.55 -3.38 -5.61
CA VAL A 70 0.12 -2.08 -5.82
C VAL A 70 -0.34 -1.07 -4.77
N CYS A 71 -1.66 -0.88 -4.60
CA CYS A 71 -2.19 0.02 -3.58
C CYS A 71 -1.86 -0.46 -2.15
N MET A 72 -1.90 -1.77 -1.92
CA MET A 72 -1.54 -2.35 -0.63
C MET A 72 -0.07 -2.09 -0.28
N ASN A 73 0.86 -2.33 -1.22
CA ASN A 73 2.29 -2.09 -1.00
C ASN A 73 2.59 -0.59 -0.85
N ALA A 74 1.91 0.29 -1.59
CA ALA A 74 2.03 1.74 -1.41
C ALA A 74 1.68 2.15 0.03
N SER A 75 0.59 1.62 0.59
CA SER A 75 0.20 1.88 1.98
C SER A 75 1.19 1.25 2.97
N LYS A 76 1.61 0.00 2.75
CA LYS A 76 2.59 -0.71 3.56
C LYS A 76 3.94 0.05 3.65
N ASN A 77 4.34 0.69 2.55
CA ASN A 77 5.56 1.49 2.45
C ASN A 77 5.38 2.95 2.88
N ASN A 78 4.22 3.34 3.40
CA ASN A 78 3.89 4.72 3.77
C ASN A 78 4.00 5.74 2.61
N ASN A 79 3.82 5.30 1.37
CA ASN A 79 3.96 6.16 0.21
C ASN A 79 2.59 6.67 -0.28
N LEU A 80 2.17 7.80 0.25
CA LEU A 80 0.91 8.44 -0.14
C LEU A 80 0.91 8.88 -1.62
N GLU A 81 2.07 9.30 -2.17
CA GLU A 81 2.17 9.71 -3.58
C GLU A 81 1.91 8.52 -4.52
N MET A 82 2.54 7.38 -4.23
CA MET A 82 2.33 6.15 -4.99
C MET A 82 0.88 5.66 -4.87
N LEU A 83 0.30 5.71 -3.67
CA LEU A 83 -1.08 5.31 -3.43
C LEU A 83 -2.06 6.18 -4.25
N LYS A 84 -1.87 7.51 -4.22
CA LYS A 84 -2.66 8.44 -5.02
C LYS A 84 -2.54 8.14 -6.51
N TYR A 85 -1.31 8.04 -7.01
CA TYR A 85 -1.07 7.71 -8.41
C TYR A 85 -1.78 6.42 -8.83
N ALA A 86 -1.63 5.34 -8.06
CA ALA A 86 -2.25 4.07 -8.38
C ALA A 86 -3.80 4.16 -8.38
N HIS A 87 -4.38 4.75 -7.33
CA HIS A 87 -5.83 4.87 -7.20
C HIS A 87 -6.44 5.75 -8.29
N GLU A 88 -5.87 6.94 -8.55
CA GLU A 88 -6.34 7.88 -9.57
C GLU A 88 -6.26 7.32 -10.99
N ASN A 89 -5.40 6.33 -11.22
CA ASN A 89 -5.29 5.61 -12.49
C ASN A 89 -6.01 4.25 -12.48
N GLY A 90 -6.96 4.05 -11.54
CA GLY A 90 -7.88 2.91 -11.56
C GLY A 90 -7.34 1.60 -10.98
N CYS A 91 -6.24 1.64 -10.26
CA CYS A 91 -5.78 0.47 -9.51
C CYS A 91 -6.80 0.12 -8.42
N PRO A 92 -7.30 -1.13 -8.38
CA PRO A 92 -8.21 -1.54 -7.33
C PRO A 92 -7.50 -1.54 -5.97
N TRP A 93 -8.27 -1.37 -4.92
CA TRP A 93 -7.79 -1.53 -3.56
C TRP A 93 -8.70 -2.37 -2.68
N SER A 94 -8.20 -2.81 -1.56
CA SER A 94 -8.91 -3.62 -0.59
C SER A 94 -8.71 -3.07 0.81
N LYS A 95 -9.41 -3.64 1.79
CA LYS A 95 -9.28 -3.26 3.21
C LYS A 95 -7.83 -3.22 3.73
N TRP A 96 -6.92 -3.96 3.11
CA TRP A 96 -5.51 -4.01 3.50
C TRP A 96 -4.82 -2.64 3.39
N VAL A 97 -5.29 -1.75 2.51
CA VAL A 97 -4.75 -0.38 2.42
C VAL A 97 -4.99 0.37 3.73
N CYS A 98 -6.23 0.37 4.24
CA CYS A 98 -6.55 1.01 5.51
C CYS A 98 -5.90 0.30 6.72
N GLU A 99 -5.80 -1.04 6.67
CA GLU A 99 -5.16 -1.82 7.73
C GLU A 99 -3.66 -1.52 7.82
N HIS A 100 -2.94 -1.46 6.68
CA HIS A 100 -1.52 -1.06 6.68
C HIS A 100 -1.33 0.40 7.10
N ALA A 101 -2.17 1.31 6.63
CA ALA A 101 -2.12 2.71 7.03
C ALA A 101 -2.23 2.87 8.55
N SER A 102 -3.19 2.18 9.16
CA SER A 102 -3.40 2.23 10.61
C SER A 102 -2.28 1.53 11.39
N ASN A 103 -1.81 0.37 10.92
CA ASN A 103 -0.69 -0.34 11.53
C ASN A 103 0.61 0.49 11.50
N ASN A 104 0.85 1.20 10.41
CA ASN A 104 1.99 2.10 10.24
C ASN A 104 1.80 3.47 10.90
N ASN A 105 0.69 3.67 11.59
CA ASN A 105 0.36 4.93 12.27
C ASN A 105 0.25 6.14 11.31
N ASN A 106 -0.14 5.91 10.05
CA ASN A 106 -0.23 6.95 9.02
C ASN A 106 -1.68 7.41 8.81
N LEU A 107 -2.06 8.47 9.53
CA LEU A 107 -3.42 9.03 9.47
C LEU A 107 -3.75 9.66 8.10
N ASP A 108 -2.76 10.21 7.39
CA ASP A 108 -2.99 10.86 6.09
C ASP A 108 -3.36 9.83 5.02
N ILE A 109 -2.66 8.68 4.99
CA ILE A 109 -3.00 7.56 4.09
C ILE A 109 -4.37 6.99 4.47
N LEU A 110 -4.65 6.81 5.77
CA LEU A 110 -5.93 6.29 6.23
C LEU A 110 -7.09 7.18 5.79
N LYS A 111 -6.96 8.51 6.01
CA LYS A 111 -7.95 9.49 5.59
C LYS A 111 -8.18 9.45 4.08
N TYR A 112 -7.09 9.55 3.31
CA TYR A 112 -7.19 9.53 1.85
C TYR A 112 -7.90 8.26 1.35
N ALA A 113 -7.51 7.09 1.85
CA ALA A 113 -8.11 5.83 1.44
C ALA A 113 -9.60 5.77 1.80
N HIS A 114 -9.95 6.09 3.04
CA HIS A 114 -11.34 6.03 3.49
C HIS A 114 -12.25 7.03 2.77
N GLU A 115 -11.82 8.28 2.63
CA GLU A 115 -12.57 9.35 1.94
C GLU A 115 -12.82 9.04 0.44
N ASN A 116 -11.98 8.20 -0.15
CA ASN A 116 -12.13 7.71 -1.52
C ASN A 116 -12.76 6.31 -1.61
N GLY A 117 -13.41 5.83 -0.53
CA GLY A 117 -14.24 4.63 -0.56
C GLY A 117 -13.48 3.31 -0.36
N CYS A 118 -12.22 3.34 0.09
CA CYS A 118 -11.53 2.12 0.48
C CYS A 118 -12.23 1.48 1.69
N PRO A 119 -12.60 0.20 1.62
CA PRO A 119 -13.21 -0.47 2.76
C PRO A 119 -12.19 -0.62 3.89
N TRP A 120 -12.68 -0.60 5.11
CA TRP A 120 -11.88 -0.92 6.29
C TRP A 120 -12.53 -1.96 7.20
N SER A 121 -11.84 -2.39 8.22
CA SER A 121 -12.33 -3.35 9.20
C SER A 121 -12.04 -2.86 10.62
N LYS A 122 -12.55 -3.58 11.61
CA LYS A 122 -12.29 -3.33 13.04
C LYS A 122 -10.80 -3.25 13.41
N TRP A 123 -9.92 -3.83 12.60
CA TRP A 123 -8.47 -3.77 12.79
C TRP A 123 -7.92 -2.35 12.75
N VAL A 124 -8.58 -1.42 12.05
CA VAL A 124 -8.15 0.00 12.00
C VAL A 124 -8.21 0.62 13.39
N CYS A 125 -9.32 0.45 14.13
CA CYS A 125 -9.44 0.94 15.50
C CYS A 125 -8.49 0.21 16.46
N GLU A 126 -8.27 -1.08 16.26
CA GLU A 126 -7.33 -1.88 17.06
C GLU A 126 -5.90 -1.40 16.88
N HIS A 127 -5.44 -1.19 15.63
CA HIS A 127 -4.10 -0.64 15.37
C HIS A 127 -3.96 0.79 15.91
N ALA A 128 -4.96 1.65 15.74
CA ALA A 128 -4.95 3.01 16.28
C ALA A 128 -4.79 3.00 17.81
N SER A 129 -5.52 2.13 18.50
CA SER A 129 -5.40 1.99 19.95
C SER A 129 -4.06 1.40 20.37
N ASN A 130 -3.56 0.37 19.67
CA ASN A 130 -2.27 -0.25 19.94
C ASN A 130 -1.10 0.73 19.75
N ASN A 131 -1.19 1.59 18.72
CA ASN A 131 -0.20 2.64 18.44
C ASN A 131 -0.35 3.88 19.33
N ASN A 132 -1.28 3.86 20.28
CA ASN A 132 -1.58 4.98 21.15
C ASN A 132 -1.90 6.29 20.39
N ASN A 133 -2.53 6.19 19.20
CA ASN A 133 -2.89 7.32 18.37
C ASN A 133 -4.36 7.70 18.56
N LEU A 134 -4.60 8.66 19.45
CA LEU A 134 -5.95 9.12 19.75
C LEU A 134 -6.64 9.78 18.56
N ASP A 135 -5.92 10.56 17.75
CA ASP A 135 -6.50 11.24 16.58
C ASP A 135 -6.97 10.24 15.53
N MET A 136 -6.17 9.19 15.30
CA MET A 136 -6.56 8.10 14.39
C MET A 136 -7.74 7.30 14.95
N LEU A 137 -7.75 7.03 16.26
CA LEU A 137 -8.84 6.31 16.91
C LEU A 137 -10.15 7.09 16.83
N LYS A 138 -10.10 8.40 17.11
CA LYS A 138 -11.25 9.31 16.97
C LYS A 138 -11.76 9.30 15.52
N TYR A 139 -10.87 9.55 14.56
CA TYR A 139 -11.25 9.55 13.14
C TYR A 139 -11.92 8.25 12.71
N ALA A 140 -11.32 7.12 13.06
CA ALA A 140 -11.87 5.81 12.67
C ALA A 140 -13.24 5.57 13.30
N HIS A 141 -13.37 5.81 14.60
CA HIS A 141 -14.63 5.60 15.33
C HIS A 141 -15.76 6.51 14.83
N GLU A 142 -15.50 7.80 14.69
CA GLU A 142 -16.46 8.81 14.20
C GLU A 142 -16.94 8.52 12.76
N ASN A 143 -16.15 7.78 11.98
CA ASN A 143 -16.49 7.34 10.64
C ASN A 143 -16.96 5.87 10.57
N GLY A 144 -17.40 5.31 11.71
CA GLY A 144 -18.12 4.04 11.77
C GLY A 144 -17.24 2.79 11.84
N CYS A 145 -15.97 2.92 12.18
CA CYS A 145 -15.15 1.74 12.49
C CYS A 145 -15.63 1.12 13.82
N GLU A 146 -16.00 -0.15 13.74
CA GLU A 146 -16.48 -0.89 14.93
C GLU A 146 -15.36 -1.14 15.94
N TRP A 147 -15.69 -1.01 17.21
CA TRP A 147 -14.79 -1.35 18.31
C TRP A 147 -14.90 -2.84 18.66
N ASN A 148 -13.81 -3.38 19.15
CA ASN A 148 -13.79 -4.72 19.76
C ASN A 148 -13.12 -4.66 21.15
N GLY A 149 -13.17 -5.74 21.89
CA GLY A 149 -12.56 -5.80 23.24
C GLY A 149 -11.07 -5.50 23.27
N TRP A 150 -10.35 -5.72 22.15
CA TRP A 150 -8.92 -5.42 22.06
C TRP A 150 -8.64 -3.91 22.08
N VAL A 151 -9.54 -3.09 21.55
CA VAL A 151 -9.41 -1.61 21.63
C VAL A 151 -9.35 -1.18 23.08
N CYS A 152 -10.28 -1.65 23.91
CA CYS A 152 -10.35 -1.29 25.33
C CYS A 152 -9.14 -1.83 26.11
N ASP A 153 -8.72 -3.05 25.81
CA ASP A 153 -7.51 -3.64 26.38
C ASP A 153 -6.25 -2.83 26.06
N ASN A 154 -6.08 -2.41 24.80
CA ASN A 154 -4.95 -1.59 24.38
C ASN A 154 -4.97 -0.22 25.03
N VAL A 155 -6.13 0.44 25.05
CA VAL A 155 -6.32 1.76 25.67
C VAL A 155 -5.98 1.70 27.17
N SER A 156 -6.38 0.63 27.85
CA SER A 156 -6.09 0.45 29.28
C SER A 156 -4.59 0.26 29.57
N LYS A 157 -3.86 -0.38 28.64
CA LYS A 157 -2.43 -0.67 28.76
C LYS A 157 -1.54 0.54 28.42
N ASN A 158 -2.01 1.44 27.56
CA ASN A 158 -1.22 2.55 27.04
C ASN A 158 -0.96 3.69 28.04
N ASN A 159 -1.55 3.64 29.20
CA ASN A 159 -1.45 4.71 30.23
C ASN A 159 -1.80 6.12 29.68
N ASN A 160 -2.70 6.18 28.70
CA ASN A 160 -3.18 7.41 28.08
C ASN A 160 -4.56 7.77 28.59
N LEU A 161 -4.61 8.66 29.57
CA LEU A 161 -5.87 9.04 30.24
C LEU A 161 -6.88 9.69 29.27
N GLU A 162 -6.42 10.45 28.28
CA GLU A 162 -7.31 11.09 27.30
C GLU A 162 -7.97 10.06 26.40
N MET A 163 -7.20 9.10 25.91
CA MET A 163 -7.69 7.99 25.09
C MET A 163 -8.66 7.10 25.90
N LEU A 164 -8.33 6.85 27.17
CA LEU A 164 -9.18 6.07 28.06
C LEU A 164 -10.54 6.76 28.31
N LYS A 165 -10.53 8.05 28.56
CA LYS A 165 -11.76 8.85 28.70
C LYS A 165 -12.60 8.79 27.43
N TYR A 166 -11.98 9.05 26.28
CA TYR A 166 -12.66 8.99 24.99
C TYR A 166 -13.29 7.61 24.73
N ALA A 167 -12.55 6.54 24.98
CA ALA A 167 -13.04 5.18 24.81
C ALA A 167 -14.26 4.89 25.72
N HIS A 168 -14.16 5.27 26.99
CA HIS A 168 -15.23 5.06 27.95
C HIS A 168 -16.50 5.88 27.60
N GLU A 169 -16.35 7.15 27.26
CA GLU A 169 -17.46 8.06 26.88
C GLU A 169 -18.17 7.61 25.60
N ASN A 170 -17.50 6.88 24.73
CA ASN A 170 -18.04 6.39 23.46
C ASN A 170 -18.39 4.89 23.48
N GLY A 171 -18.53 4.30 24.66
CA GLY A 171 -19.11 2.96 24.81
C GLY A 171 -18.19 1.80 24.43
N CYS A 172 -16.91 1.95 24.65
CA CYS A 172 -15.97 0.83 24.51
C CYS A 172 -16.40 -0.30 25.49
N PRO A 173 -16.65 -1.53 25.00
CA PRO A 173 -17.19 -2.60 25.80
C PRO A 173 -16.26 -3.09 26.92
#